data_72ad8828a4181083ccb250a5aebd2e58
#
_entry.id   72ad8828a4181083ccb250a5aebd2e58
#
_cell.length_a   1.000
_cell.length_b   1.000
_cell.length_c   1.000
_cell.angle_alpha   90.00
_cell.angle_beta   90.00
_cell.angle_gamma   90.00
#
_symmetry.space_group_name_H-M   'P 1'
#
loop_
_entity.id
_entity.type
_entity.pdbx_description
1 polymer ?
#
loop_
_entity_poly.entity_id
_entity_poly.type
_entity_poly.pdbx_seq_one_letter_code
_entity_poly.pdbx_strand_id
1 'polypeptide(L)'
;MIGKVLKAIVQRWPQELRGQTIWIQQDNAPSHVPVDDEEFATAVAQTGLDIRLINQPANSPDLNVLDLGFFASLQSKAYEKVSRNLDDLIQNVKKEFDNYDADTLNRVFLTLQGCMIEIMKDGGGNRYKIPHMDKDKLEALGMLPKTLSCDRQLYEDVVASLGQNHAHDDPYVAADVI
;
A
#
# COMPACT_ATOMS: atom_id res chain seq x y z
N MET A 1 -9.60 15.48 7.55
CA MET A 1 -9.19 14.28 6.80
C MET A 1 -9.09 13.05 7.71
N ILE A 2 -8.37 13.11 8.82
CA ILE A 2 -8.15 12.05 9.82
C ILE A 2 -9.44 11.32 10.20
N GLY A 3 -10.48 12.05 10.65
CA GLY A 3 -11.72 11.43 11.12
C GLY A 3 -12.50 10.62 10.09
N LYS A 4 -12.34 10.88 8.78
CA LYS A 4 -12.98 10.07 7.72
C LYS A 4 -12.23 8.75 7.50
N VAL A 5 -10.90 8.78 7.51
CA VAL A 5 -10.05 7.60 7.32
C VAL A 5 -10.22 6.65 8.51
N LEU A 6 -10.11 7.15 9.74
CA LEU A 6 -10.28 6.34 10.94
C LEU A 6 -11.67 5.70 11.01
N LYS A 7 -12.73 6.46 10.71
CA LYS A 7 -14.09 5.90 10.64
C LYS A 7 -14.21 4.78 9.61
N ALA A 8 -13.62 4.95 8.42
CA ALA A 8 -13.67 3.93 7.38
C ALA A 8 -12.92 2.65 7.83
N ILE A 9 -11.77 2.78 8.49
CA ILE A 9 -11.02 1.67 9.05
C ILE A 9 -11.88 0.93 10.10
N VAL A 10 -12.39 1.64 11.09
CA VAL A 10 -13.22 1.04 12.17
C VAL A 10 -14.40 0.26 11.60
N GLN A 11 -15.04 0.78 10.55
CA GLN A 11 -16.22 0.17 9.93
C GLN A 11 -15.92 -1.04 9.05
N ARG A 12 -14.74 -1.07 8.41
CA ARG A 12 -14.44 -2.04 7.34
C ARG A 12 -13.33 -3.02 7.69
N TRP A 13 -12.54 -2.75 8.75
CA TRP A 13 -11.43 -3.62 9.12
C TRP A 13 -11.94 -4.98 9.60
N PRO A 14 -11.43 -6.09 9.06
CA PRO A 14 -11.85 -7.44 9.43
C PRO A 14 -11.70 -7.69 10.93
N GLN A 15 -12.70 -8.34 11.53
CA GLN A 15 -12.71 -8.59 12.98
C GLN A 15 -11.53 -9.48 13.41
N GLU A 16 -11.19 -10.45 12.59
CA GLU A 16 -10.10 -11.41 12.80
C GLU A 16 -8.71 -10.75 12.79
N LEU A 17 -8.58 -9.54 12.23
CA LEU A 17 -7.33 -8.80 12.16
C LEU A 17 -7.24 -7.64 13.18
N ARG A 18 -8.22 -7.49 14.06
CA ARG A 18 -8.28 -6.35 15.01
C ARG A 18 -7.19 -6.34 16.08
N GLY A 19 -6.53 -7.45 16.32
CA GLY A 19 -5.40 -7.54 17.25
C GLY A 19 -4.03 -7.14 16.64
N GLN A 20 -4.00 -6.85 15.35
CA GLN A 20 -2.78 -6.47 14.65
C GLN A 20 -2.66 -4.95 14.51
N THR A 21 -1.41 -4.46 14.43
CA THR A 21 -1.14 -3.05 14.11
C THR A 21 -1.57 -2.74 12.67
N ILE A 22 -2.32 -1.66 12.51
CA ILE A 22 -2.77 -1.17 11.20
C ILE A 22 -1.88 0.00 10.80
N TRP A 23 -1.06 -0.20 9.78
CA TRP A 23 -0.19 0.84 9.25
C TRP A 23 -0.89 1.64 8.16
N ILE A 24 -0.96 2.96 8.33
CA ILE A 24 -1.40 3.88 7.29
C ILE A 24 -0.17 4.51 6.68
N GLN A 25 0.20 4.07 5.48
CA GLN A 25 1.28 4.68 4.73
C GLN A 25 0.78 5.96 4.04
N GLN A 26 1.57 7.01 4.13
CA GLN A 26 1.38 8.27 3.41
C GLN A 26 2.68 8.67 2.68
N ASP A 27 2.57 9.44 1.60
CA ASP A 27 3.74 10.05 0.97
C ASP A 27 4.30 11.21 1.83
N ASN A 28 5.43 11.76 1.42
CA ASN A 28 6.09 12.82 2.16
C ASN A 28 5.57 14.24 1.83
N ALA A 29 4.30 14.38 1.39
CA ALA A 29 3.76 15.70 1.08
C ALA A 29 3.64 16.56 2.34
N PRO A 30 4.04 17.86 2.29
CA PRO A 30 3.99 18.74 3.45
C PRO A 30 2.61 18.97 4.05
N SER A 31 1.55 18.62 3.31
CA SER A 31 0.16 18.71 3.75
C SER A 31 -0.33 17.49 4.55
N HIS A 32 0.49 16.46 4.67
CA HIS A 32 0.15 15.27 5.43
C HIS A 32 0.36 15.48 6.93
N VAL A 33 -0.32 14.63 7.69
CA VAL A 33 -0.24 14.65 9.15
C VAL A 33 1.12 14.11 9.58
N PRO A 34 1.85 14.78 10.48
CA PRO A 34 3.07 14.23 11.05
C PRO A 34 2.83 12.87 11.72
N VAL A 35 3.82 11.99 11.68
CA VAL A 35 3.69 10.63 12.28
C VAL A 35 3.54 10.66 13.80
N ASP A 36 3.98 11.74 14.44
CA ASP A 36 3.94 12.03 15.87
C ASP A 36 2.84 13.03 16.26
N ASP A 37 1.84 13.25 15.39
CA ASP A 37 0.74 14.19 15.62
C ASP A 37 -0.15 13.76 16.79
N GLU A 38 -0.29 14.63 17.80
CA GLU A 38 -1.05 14.36 19.01
C GLU A 38 -2.58 14.28 18.76
N GLU A 39 -3.11 15.05 17.81
CA GLU A 39 -4.53 15.00 17.45
C GLU A 39 -4.85 13.65 16.80
N PHE A 40 -3.97 13.17 15.90
CA PHE A 40 -4.09 11.86 15.32
C PHE A 40 -4.03 10.76 16.40
N ALA A 41 -3.03 10.79 17.29
CA ALA A 41 -2.86 9.81 18.36
C ALA A 41 -4.12 9.78 19.28
N THR A 42 -4.65 10.95 19.64
CA THR A 42 -5.88 11.06 20.43
C THR A 42 -7.09 10.46 19.71
N ALA A 43 -7.23 10.73 18.41
CA ALA A 43 -8.32 10.18 17.62
C ALA A 43 -8.21 8.65 17.45
N VAL A 44 -6.99 8.11 17.29
CA VAL A 44 -6.74 6.68 17.25
C VAL A 44 -7.12 6.00 18.56
N ALA A 45 -6.75 6.58 19.71
CA ALA A 45 -7.06 6.02 21.02
C ALA A 45 -8.58 5.81 21.23
N GLN A 46 -9.42 6.63 20.59
CA GLN A 46 -10.88 6.51 20.63
C GLN A 46 -11.43 5.35 19.79
N THR A 47 -10.62 4.79 18.88
CA THR A 47 -11.06 3.71 17.99
C THR A 47 -10.98 2.31 18.63
N GLY A 48 -10.15 2.15 19.65
CA GLY A 48 -9.83 0.86 20.25
C GLY A 48 -8.97 -0.05 19.36
N LEU A 49 -8.36 0.50 18.29
CA LEU A 49 -7.47 -0.20 17.36
C LEU A 49 -6.04 0.36 17.49
N ASP A 50 -5.02 -0.47 17.24
CA ASP A 50 -3.64 -0.01 17.10
C ASP A 50 -3.42 0.47 15.64
N ILE A 51 -3.54 1.77 15.43
CA ILE A 51 -3.37 2.40 14.10
C ILE A 51 -2.17 3.33 14.16
N ARG A 52 -1.23 3.18 13.24
CA ARG A 52 -0.01 3.97 13.18
C ARG A 52 0.19 4.57 11.81
N LEU A 53 0.79 5.77 11.77
CA LEU A 53 1.22 6.42 10.53
C LEU A 53 2.64 6.00 10.19
N ILE A 54 2.90 5.86 8.91
CA ILE A 54 4.23 5.59 8.37
C ILE A 54 4.43 6.44 7.10
N ASN A 55 5.58 7.06 7.00
CA ASN A 55 5.94 7.77 5.78
C ASN A 55 6.52 6.79 4.75
N GLN A 56 6.15 6.98 3.50
CA GLN A 56 6.75 6.28 2.38
C GLN A 56 8.26 6.57 2.33
N PRO A 57 9.11 5.56 2.06
CA PRO A 57 10.53 5.80 1.81
C PRO A 57 10.73 6.84 0.70
N ALA A 58 11.70 7.73 0.88
CA ALA A 58 11.98 8.77 -0.10
C ALA A 58 12.32 8.17 -1.48
N ASN A 59 11.85 8.81 -2.54
CA ASN A 59 12.10 8.39 -3.94
C ASN A 59 11.63 6.96 -4.29
N SER A 60 10.59 6.46 -3.60
CA SER A 60 10.05 5.10 -3.81
C SER A 60 8.55 5.12 -4.16
N PRO A 61 8.13 5.74 -5.28
CA PRO A 61 6.71 5.79 -5.68
C PRO A 61 6.15 4.40 -6.00
N ASP A 62 7.00 3.45 -6.31
CA ASP A 62 6.70 2.04 -6.55
C ASP A 62 6.32 1.26 -5.27
N LEU A 63 6.57 1.84 -4.10
CA LEU A 63 6.05 1.35 -2.81
C LEU A 63 4.72 2.00 -2.39
N ASN A 64 4.16 2.87 -3.22
CA ASN A 64 2.83 3.44 -3.02
C ASN A 64 1.85 2.80 -4.00
N VAL A 65 0.97 1.94 -3.51
CA VAL A 65 -0.02 1.22 -4.34
C VAL A 65 -0.90 2.17 -5.16
N LEU A 66 -1.18 3.37 -4.65
CA LEU A 66 -1.99 4.37 -5.33
C LEU A 66 -1.29 4.90 -6.58
N ASP A 67 0.00 5.25 -6.46
CA ASP A 67 0.81 5.77 -7.56
C ASP A 67 1.26 4.64 -8.50
N LEU A 68 1.55 3.46 -7.96
CA LEU A 68 2.03 2.30 -8.70
C LEU A 68 1.06 1.84 -9.80
N GLY A 69 -0.26 2.01 -9.58
CA GLY A 69 -1.21 1.59 -10.60
C GLY A 69 -2.68 1.94 -10.34
N PHE A 70 -3.08 2.17 -9.07
CA PHE A 70 -4.47 2.42 -8.76
C PHE A 70 -5.01 3.69 -9.44
N PHE A 71 -4.33 4.81 -9.29
CA PHE A 71 -4.75 6.08 -9.90
C PHE A 71 -4.74 6.02 -11.43
N ALA A 72 -3.70 5.43 -12.02
CA ALA A 72 -3.61 5.29 -13.47
C ALA A 72 -4.76 4.45 -14.04
N SER A 73 -5.09 3.33 -13.40
CA SER A 73 -6.19 2.46 -13.83
C SER A 73 -7.57 3.12 -13.65
N LEU A 74 -7.77 3.83 -12.53
CA LEU A 74 -9.00 4.57 -12.28
C LEU A 74 -9.20 5.69 -13.31
N GLN A 75 -8.14 6.43 -13.60
CA GLN A 75 -8.13 7.51 -14.58
C GLN A 75 -8.42 7.00 -15.99
N SER A 76 -7.80 5.88 -16.38
CA SER A 76 -8.05 5.24 -17.68
C SER A 76 -9.53 4.91 -17.86
N LYS A 77 -10.13 4.24 -16.88
CA LYS A 77 -11.57 3.89 -16.90
C LYS A 77 -12.49 5.12 -16.93
N ALA A 78 -12.13 6.18 -16.19
CA ALA A 78 -12.92 7.42 -16.20
C ALA A 78 -12.85 8.16 -17.55
N TYR A 79 -11.71 8.10 -18.24
CA TYR A 79 -11.53 8.72 -19.56
C TYR A 79 -12.18 7.96 -20.72
N GLU A 80 -12.52 6.69 -20.56
CA GLU A 80 -13.35 5.97 -21.53
C GLU A 80 -14.76 6.57 -21.65
N LYS A 81 -15.16 7.38 -20.69
CA LYS A 81 -16.48 8.04 -20.64
C LYS A 81 -16.38 9.48 -21.10
N VAL A 82 -17.37 9.88 -21.91
CA VAL A 82 -17.45 11.27 -22.35
C VAL A 82 -17.83 12.17 -21.18
N SER A 83 -16.95 13.12 -20.87
CA SER A 83 -17.19 14.18 -19.88
C SER A 83 -17.32 15.51 -20.62
N ARG A 84 -18.45 16.20 -20.46
CA ARG A 84 -18.74 17.48 -21.13
C ARG A 84 -18.25 18.68 -20.33
N ASN A 85 -18.04 18.49 -19.04
CA ASN A 85 -17.61 19.49 -18.07
C ASN A 85 -16.89 18.82 -16.89
N LEU A 86 -16.39 19.63 -15.95
CA LEU A 86 -15.69 19.15 -14.78
C LEU A 86 -16.58 18.30 -13.85
N ASP A 87 -17.84 18.64 -13.71
CA ASP A 87 -18.77 17.91 -12.86
C ASP A 87 -19.04 16.51 -13.40
N ASP A 88 -19.20 16.35 -14.72
CA ASP A 88 -19.31 15.05 -15.37
C ASP A 88 -18.06 14.20 -15.13
N LEU A 89 -16.87 14.81 -15.23
CA LEU A 89 -15.60 14.11 -14.96
C LEU A 89 -15.53 13.63 -13.51
N ILE A 90 -15.86 14.51 -12.56
CA ILE A 90 -15.90 14.16 -11.13
C ILE A 90 -16.88 13.01 -10.88
N GLN A 91 -18.06 13.03 -11.48
CA GLN A 91 -19.05 11.96 -11.33
C GLN A 91 -18.55 10.65 -11.96
N ASN A 92 -17.91 10.71 -13.12
CA ASN A 92 -17.33 9.53 -13.77
C ASN A 92 -16.24 8.90 -12.88
N VAL A 93 -15.32 9.72 -12.35
CA VAL A 93 -14.27 9.23 -11.44
C VAL A 93 -14.87 8.59 -10.18
N LYS A 94 -15.86 9.22 -9.54
CA LYS A 94 -16.54 8.67 -8.37
C LYS A 94 -17.20 7.33 -8.68
N LYS A 95 -17.91 7.25 -9.81
CA LYS A 95 -18.57 6.02 -10.25
C LYS A 95 -17.58 4.89 -10.49
N GLU A 96 -16.44 5.19 -11.13
CA GLU A 96 -15.39 4.18 -11.34
C GLU A 96 -14.72 3.75 -10.03
N PHE A 97 -14.55 4.68 -9.08
CA PHE A 97 -14.07 4.36 -7.76
C PHE A 97 -15.03 3.43 -7.00
N ASP A 98 -16.34 3.74 -7.01
CA ASP A 98 -17.35 2.95 -6.30
C ASP A 98 -17.54 1.55 -6.90
N ASN A 99 -17.28 1.40 -8.20
CA ASN A 99 -17.38 0.12 -8.93
C ASN A 99 -16.00 -0.48 -9.24
N TYR A 100 -14.95 -0.05 -8.55
CA TYR A 100 -13.61 -0.53 -8.84
C TYR A 100 -13.51 -2.04 -8.59
N ASP A 101 -13.05 -2.74 -9.61
CA ASP A 101 -12.98 -4.19 -9.60
C ASP A 101 -11.89 -4.72 -8.66
N ALA A 102 -12.25 -5.69 -7.82
CA ALA A 102 -11.35 -6.27 -6.83
C ALA A 102 -10.17 -7.02 -7.47
N ASP A 103 -10.37 -7.69 -8.62
CA ASP A 103 -9.31 -8.42 -9.30
C ASP A 103 -8.32 -7.43 -9.94
N THR A 104 -8.81 -6.32 -10.50
CA THR A 104 -7.95 -5.22 -10.95
C THR A 104 -7.11 -4.65 -9.80
N LEU A 105 -7.71 -4.45 -8.61
CA LEU A 105 -6.98 -4.00 -7.43
C LEU A 105 -5.94 -5.02 -6.98
N ASN A 106 -6.29 -6.31 -6.96
CA ASN A 106 -5.35 -7.39 -6.65
C ASN A 106 -4.12 -7.38 -7.56
N ARG A 107 -4.31 -7.11 -8.86
CA ARG A 107 -3.20 -7.01 -9.84
C ARG A 107 -2.22 -5.88 -9.51
N VAL A 108 -2.70 -4.76 -8.92
CA VAL A 108 -1.82 -3.67 -8.45
C VAL A 108 -1.05 -4.12 -7.22
N PHE A 109 -1.69 -4.77 -6.25
CA PHE A 109 -1.02 -5.31 -5.07
C PHE A 109 0.01 -6.40 -5.40
N LEU A 110 -0.23 -7.24 -6.40
CA LEU A 110 0.77 -8.19 -6.89
C LEU A 110 2.01 -7.49 -7.47
N THR A 111 1.82 -6.33 -8.14
CA THR A 111 2.96 -5.52 -8.59
C THR A 111 3.73 -4.97 -7.39
N LEU A 112 3.05 -4.42 -6.40
CA LEU A 112 3.68 -3.92 -5.17
C LEU A 112 4.50 -5.00 -4.47
N GLN A 113 3.95 -6.20 -4.29
CA GLN A 113 4.67 -7.33 -3.70
C GLN A 113 5.90 -7.72 -4.53
N GLY A 114 5.78 -7.68 -5.86
CA GLY A 114 6.91 -7.88 -6.75
C GLY A 114 8.01 -6.83 -6.56
N CYS A 115 7.65 -5.55 -6.44
CA CYS A 115 8.59 -4.47 -6.14
C CYS A 115 9.29 -4.70 -4.79
N MET A 116 8.55 -5.09 -3.75
CA MET A 116 9.12 -5.41 -2.44
C MET A 116 10.15 -6.54 -2.51
N ILE A 117 9.89 -7.59 -3.30
CA ILE A 117 10.85 -8.67 -3.52
C ILE A 117 12.11 -8.18 -4.24
N GLU A 118 11.96 -7.33 -5.26
CA GLU A 118 13.13 -6.77 -5.97
C GLU A 118 13.96 -5.85 -5.07
N ILE A 119 13.32 -5.05 -4.20
CA ILE A 119 14.00 -4.24 -3.18
C ILE A 119 14.82 -5.12 -2.23
N MET A 120 14.26 -6.24 -1.77
CA MET A 120 15.01 -7.18 -0.93
C MET A 120 16.22 -7.76 -1.66
N LYS A 121 16.09 -8.11 -2.94
CA LYS A 121 17.21 -8.60 -3.78
C LYS A 121 18.29 -7.54 -3.99
N ASP A 122 17.90 -6.26 -4.09
CA ASP A 122 18.82 -5.12 -4.27
C ASP A 122 19.34 -4.54 -2.95
N GLY A 123 19.16 -5.26 -1.83
CA GLY A 123 19.65 -4.85 -0.51
C GLY A 123 19.04 -3.53 0.00
N GLY A 124 17.78 -3.25 -0.36
CA GLY A 124 17.08 -2.02 0.01
C GLY A 124 17.19 -0.90 -1.03
N GLY A 125 17.84 -1.15 -2.17
CA GLY A 125 18.00 -0.18 -3.25
C GLY A 125 16.72 0.00 -4.09
N ASN A 126 16.73 1.02 -4.96
CA ASN A 126 15.63 1.35 -5.86
C ASN A 126 16.05 1.33 -7.36
N ARG A 127 17.13 0.62 -7.70
CA ARG A 127 17.68 0.58 -9.07
C ARG A 127 17.18 -0.60 -9.92
N TYR A 128 16.11 -1.24 -9.51
CA TYR A 128 15.49 -2.36 -10.22
C TYR A 128 14.44 -1.86 -11.23
N LYS A 129 14.05 -2.74 -12.14
CA LYS A 129 12.88 -2.52 -12.99
C LYS A 129 11.66 -3.10 -12.33
N ILE A 130 10.53 -2.37 -12.38
CA ILE A 130 9.25 -2.91 -11.92
C ILE A 130 9.00 -4.26 -12.60
N PRO A 131 8.82 -5.34 -11.83
CA PRO A 131 8.69 -6.68 -12.38
C PRO A 131 7.41 -6.84 -13.20
N HIS A 132 7.56 -7.46 -14.38
CA HIS A 132 6.44 -7.79 -15.25
C HIS A 132 6.07 -9.27 -15.09
N MET A 133 4.82 -9.56 -14.75
CA MET A 133 4.37 -10.90 -14.37
C MET A 133 3.47 -11.56 -15.42
N ASP A 134 3.32 -11.01 -16.63
CA ASP A 134 2.35 -11.50 -17.64
C ASP A 134 0.97 -11.82 -17.04
N LYS A 135 0.46 -10.92 -16.20
CA LYS A 135 -0.77 -11.13 -15.40
C LYS A 135 -1.98 -11.54 -16.24
N ASP A 136 -2.12 -10.96 -17.44
CA ASP A 136 -3.21 -11.31 -18.37
C ASP A 136 -3.15 -12.78 -18.79
N LYS A 137 -1.95 -13.28 -19.06
CA LYS A 137 -1.74 -14.68 -19.39
C LYS A 137 -2.01 -15.61 -18.21
N LEU A 138 -1.53 -15.22 -17.02
CA LEU A 138 -1.77 -16.00 -15.80
C LEU A 138 -3.27 -16.05 -15.45
N GLU A 139 -3.97 -14.96 -15.61
CA GLU A 139 -5.40 -14.86 -15.38
C GLU A 139 -6.20 -15.70 -16.36
N ALA A 140 -5.86 -15.64 -17.66
CA ALA A 140 -6.50 -16.47 -18.69
C ALA A 140 -6.32 -17.98 -18.44
N LEU A 141 -5.23 -18.36 -17.75
CA LEU A 141 -4.95 -19.73 -17.34
C LEU A 141 -5.54 -20.10 -15.98
N GLY A 142 -6.22 -19.16 -15.28
CA GLY A 142 -6.68 -19.38 -13.91
C GLY A 142 -5.56 -19.53 -12.88
N MET A 143 -4.36 -19.06 -13.20
CA MET A 143 -3.13 -19.22 -12.41
C MET A 143 -2.64 -17.92 -11.76
N LEU A 144 -3.38 -16.81 -11.89
CA LEU A 144 -3.00 -15.56 -11.26
C LEU A 144 -3.10 -15.72 -9.73
N PRO A 145 -1.98 -15.59 -8.99
CA PRO A 145 -2.01 -15.75 -7.54
C PRO A 145 -2.70 -14.55 -6.87
N LYS A 146 -3.19 -14.73 -5.66
CA LYS A 146 -3.67 -13.62 -4.81
C LYS A 146 -2.53 -12.95 -4.07
N THR A 147 -1.45 -13.68 -3.79
CA THR A 147 -0.25 -13.19 -3.10
C THR A 147 1.00 -13.83 -3.72
N LEU A 148 2.12 -13.11 -3.66
CA LEU A 148 3.42 -13.65 -4.04
C LEU A 148 4.09 -14.25 -2.81
N SER A 149 4.77 -15.39 -3.02
CA SER A 149 5.67 -15.95 -2.01
C SER A 149 7.04 -15.32 -2.15
N CYS A 150 7.63 -14.89 -1.04
CA CYS A 150 9.04 -14.54 -0.99
C CYS A 150 9.87 -15.83 -0.83
N ASP A 151 11.04 -15.86 -1.46
CA ASP A 151 12.03 -16.91 -1.19
C ASP A 151 12.48 -16.84 0.26
N ARG A 152 12.48 -18.00 0.94
CA ARG A 152 12.78 -18.08 2.36
C ARG A 152 14.21 -17.63 2.68
N GLN A 153 15.17 -18.04 1.87
CA GLN A 153 16.58 -17.67 2.08
C GLN A 153 16.77 -16.16 1.92
N LEU A 154 16.16 -15.57 0.87
CA LEU A 154 16.18 -14.13 0.65
C LEU A 154 15.60 -13.38 1.87
N TYR A 155 14.50 -13.85 2.42
CA TYR A 155 13.90 -13.24 3.61
C TYR A 155 14.83 -13.33 4.83
N GLU A 156 15.38 -14.52 5.09
CA GLU A 156 16.30 -14.74 6.21
C GLU A 156 17.58 -13.88 6.09
N ASP A 157 18.14 -13.75 4.88
CA ASP A 157 19.33 -12.93 4.62
C ASP A 157 19.05 -11.44 4.88
N VAL A 158 17.88 -10.94 4.42
CA VAL A 158 17.48 -9.54 4.65
C VAL A 158 17.26 -9.28 6.15
N VAL A 159 16.54 -10.15 6.86
CA VAL A 159 16.33 -10.01 8.31
C VAL A 159 17.67 -10.02 9.07
N ALA A 160 18.61 -10.91 8.70
CA ALA A 160 19.93 -10.95 9.30
C ALA A 160 20.71 -9.64 9.05
N SER A 161 20.64 -9.07 7.85
CA SER A 161 21.31 -7.82 7.51
C SER A 161 20.73 -6.63 8.27
N LEU A 162 19.41 -6.57 8.44
CA LEU A 162 18.73 -5.54 9.22
C LEU A 162 19.10 -5.65 10.70
N GLY A 163 19.12 -6.85 11.27
CA GLY A 163 19.52 -7.08 12.68
C GLY A 163 20.96 -6.66 12.98
N GLN A 164 21.86 -6.70 12.01
CA GLN A 164 23.25 -6.21 12.16
C GLN A 164 23.35 -4.68 12.09
N ASN A 165 22.45 -4.02 11.36
CA ASN A 165 22.47 -2.57 11.20
C ASN A 165 21.73 -1.82 12.32
N HIS A 166 20.91 -2.51 13.11
CA HIS A 166 20.04 -1.90 14.15
C HIS A 166 20.67 -1.74 15.52
N ALA A 167 21.98 -1.62 15.61
CA ALA A 167 22.61 -1.07 16.83
C ALA A 167 22.32 0.43 17.04
N HIS A 168 21.66 1.13 16.09
CA HIS A 168 21.25 2.53 16.19
C HIS A 168 19.87 2.76 15.53
N ASP A 169 18.89 3.09 16.37
CA ASP A 169 17.65 3.88 16.14
C ASP A 169 16.95 3.75 14.78
N ASP A 170 16.21 2.65 14.54
CA ASP A 170 15.18 2.64 13.52
C ASP A 170 13.82 2.23 14.12
N PRO A 171 12.80 3.10 14.07
CA PRO A 171 11.46 2.80 14.59
C PRO A 171 10.72 1.68 13.86
N TYR A 172 11.30 1.12 12.78
CA TYR A 172 10.66 0.11 11.93
C TYR A 172 10.86 -1.35 12.39
N VAL A 173 11.70 -1.62 13.40
CA VAL A 173 12.08 -2.99 13.81
C VAL A 173 11.29 -3.54 15.00
N ALA A 174 10.38 -2.79 15.58
CA ALA A 174 9.57 -3.22 16.72
C ALA A 174 8.18 -3.76 16.33
N ALA A 175 8.04 -4.46 15.22
CA ALA A 175 6.83 -5.21 14.92
C ALA A 175 7.17 -6.70 14.83
N ASP A 176 6.90 -7.41 15.91
CA ASP A 176 6.98 -8.86 16.04
C ASP A 176 6.42 -9.56 14.79
N VAL A 177 7.31 -10.25 14.09
CA VAL A 177 6.97 -11.23 13.09
C VAL A 177 6.66 -12.53 13.83
N ILE A 178 5.41 -12.81 14.06
CA ILE A 178 4.90 -14.16 14.36
C ILE A 178 4.13 -14.67 13.16
#